data_d26c66b925baeadf93089148c1fe7644
#
_entry.id   d26c66b925baeadf93089148c1fe7644
#
_cell.length_a   1.000
_cell.length_b   1.000
_cell.length_c   1.000
_cell.angle_alpha   90.00
_cell.angle_beta   90.00
_cell.angle_gamma   90.00
#
_symmetry.space_group_name_H-M   'P 1'
#
loop_
_entity.id
_entity.type
_entity.pdbx_description
1 polymer ?
#
loop_
_entity_poly.entity_id
_entity_poly.type
_entity_poly.pdbx_seq_one_letter_code
_entity_poly.pdbx_strand_id
1 'polypeptide(L)'
;TTTIVITDNTGICGDTSGSILAGEILTDDIQSVELVAVSLNAPGHVFPTIVTSTNGQYNFSNLVIPSEFTVNADRNDAHRNGVSTLDLVKIQKHLLGIELMNSPYDLIAADANNSANVSAIDLVELRKLILGLYTELPANKSWRFVDKSFQFADATSPWPFSESINMSGLQGNEMDKDFVAIKVGDVNNTVKANATQILPRNGNGVVNLVADNRTVSAGEIVEVAIRSTDFASIEGYQFTMKANGLEFRGVESGLVAMSDENMGVFGSTLTASWHKVGGVSATASDVLFTLSFQATAAGQLSEMMSITSDVTEAEAYNTSSDIKDLKLSFRGSEIGAEF
;
A
#
# COMPACT_ATOMS: atom_id res chain seq x y z
N THR A 1 44.58 -50.87 -32.39
CA THR A 1 43.68 -49.90 -31.72
C THR A 1 42.68 -50.71 -30.91
N THR A 2 42.82 -50.73 -29.58
CA THR A 2 41.89 -51.44 -28.69
C THR A 2 40.87 -50.43 -28.24
N THR A 3 39.60 -50.60 -28.61
CA THR A 3 38.47 -49.76 -28.11
C THR A 3 38.04 -50.34 -26.80
N ILE A 4 38.16 -49.56 -25.72
CA ILE A 4 37.59 -49.87 -24.42
C ILE A 4 36.15 -49.31 -24.39
N VAL A 5 35.13 -50.14 -24.38
CA VAL A 5 33.75 -49.75 -24.15
C VAL A 5 33.51 -49.84 -22.65
N ILE A 6 33.34 -48.75 -21.98
CA ILE A 6 32.92 -48.72 -20.59
C ILE A 6 31.38 -48.75 -20.59
N THR A 7 30.80 -49.87 -20.25
CA THR A 7 29.37 -49.99 -20.01
C THR A 7 29.14 -49.81 -18.50
N ASP A 8 28.40 -48.80 -18.11
CA ASP A 8 27.88 -48.65 -16.77
C ASP A 8 26.79 -49.71 -16.53
N ASN A 9 27.17 -50.79 -15.84
CA ASN A 9 26.29 -51.90 -15.56
C ASN A 9 25.63 -51.79 -14.15
N THR A 10 25.81 -50.69 -13.46
CA THR A 10 25.35 -50.47 -12.10
C THR A 10 24.33 -49.33 -11.97
N GLY A 11 24.02 -48.59 -13.05
CA GLY A 11 23.12 -47.45 -13.02
C GLY A 11 23.64 -46.30 -12.13
N ILE A 12 24.96 -46.30 -11.80
CA ILE A 12 25.60 -45.28 -10.94
C ILE A 12 25.93 -44.01 -11.71
N CYS A 13 26.06 -44.10 -13.05
CA CYS A 13 26.03 -42.91 -13.90
C CYS A 13 24.56 -42.53 -14.11
N GLY A 14 23.91 -42.12 -13.06
CA GLY A 14 22.64 -41.39 -13.16
C GLY A 14 22.87 -40.18 -14.04
N ASP A 15 21.87 -39.90 -14.84
CA ASP A 15 21.82 -38.70 -15.67
C ASP A 15 22.23 -37.48 -14.78
N THR A 16 23.40 -36.92 -15.03
CA THR A 16 23.91 -35.76 -14.26
C THR A 16 23.22 -34.47 -14.68
N SER A 17 22.11 -34.56 -15.39
CA SER A 17 21.20 -33.45 -15.56
C SER A 17 20.59 -33.14 -14.20
N GLY A 18 21.08 -32.06 -13.58
CA GLY A 18 20.52 -31.58 -12.31
C GLY A 18 19.04 -31.24 -12.44
N SER A 19 18.31 -31.39 -11.34
CA SER A 19 16.90 -31.05 -11.27
C SER A 19 16.65 -29.54 -11.38
N ILE A 20 15.42 -29.20 -11.70
CA ILE A 20 14.93 -27.82 -11.72
C ILE A 20 14.00 -27.63 -10.51
N LEU A 21 14.16 -26.50 -9.84
CA LEU A 21 13.22 -25.96 -8.85
C LEU A 21 12.72 -24.62 -9.34
N ALA A 22 11.44 -24.50 -9.60
CA ALA A 22 10.84 -23.29 -10.14
C ALA A 22 9.46 -23.02 -9.52
N GLY A 23 9.04 -21.79 -9.60
CA GLY A 23 7.73 -21.35 -9.18
C GLY A 23 7.42 -19.94 -9.65
N GLU A 24 6.28 -19.44 -9.23
CA GLU A 24 5.82 -18.10 -9.50
C GLU A 24 5.39 -17.40 -8.20
N ILE A 25 5.47 -16.09 -8.21
CA ILE A 25 5.05 -15.23 -7.10
C ILE A 25 3.94 -14.34 -7.61
N LEU A 26 2.73 -14.58 -7.11
CA LEU A 26 1.52 -13.86 -7.47
C LEU A 26 0.87 -13.27 -6.21
N THR A 27 0.16 -12.17 -6.37
CA THR A 27 -0.78 -11.70 -5.35
C THR A 27 -2.02 -12.62 -5.27
N ASP A 28 -2.87 -12.43 -4.27
CA ASP A 28 -4.11 -13.20 -4.12
C ASP A 28 -5.08 -12.99 -5.31
N ASP A 29 -5.07 -11.80 -5.90
CA ASP A 29 -5.82 -11.46 -7.12
C ASP A 29 -5.07 -11.79 -8.43
N ILE A 30 -4.03 -12.65 -8.35
CA ILE A 30 -3.30 -13.23 -9.49
C ILE A 30 -2.45 -12.21 -10.28
N GLN A 31 -1.97 -11.13 -9.65
CA GLN A 31 -1.00 -10.22 -10.26
C GLN A 31 0.42 -10.73 -10.04
N SER A 32 1.22 -10.80 -11.11
CA SER A 32 2.64 -11.18 -11.02
C SER A 32 3.42 -10.15 -10.23
N VAL A 33 4.30 -10.60 -9.32
CA VAL A 33 5.11 -9.72 -8.48
C VAL A 33 6.56 -9.73 -8.93
N GLU A 34 7.06 -8.58 -9.37
CA GLU A 34 8.47 -8.38 -9.75
C GLU A 34 9.34 -7.97 -8.56
N LEU A 35 10.66 -7.97 -8.75
CA LEU A 35 11.67 -7.52 -7.78
C LEU A 35 11.69 -8.31 -6.46
N VAL A 36 11.12 -9.51 -6.44
CA VAL A 36 11.22 -10.40 -5.28
C VAL A 36 12.54 -11.17 -5.33
N ALA A 37 13.33 -11.06 -4.28
CA ALA A 37 14.57 -11.82 -4.09
C ALA A 37 14.23 -13.22 -3.58
N VAL A 38 14.41 -14.24 -4.41
CA VAL A 38 14.20 -15.65 -4.06
C VAL A 38 15.54 -16.29 -3.75
N SER A 39 15.67 -16.83 -2.55
CA SER A 39 16.87 -17.54 -2.10
C SER A 39 16.59 -19.02 -1.85
N LEU A 40 17.57 -19.86 -2.20
CA LEU A 40 17.58 -21.29 -1.95
C LEU A 40 18.68 -21.60 -0.94
N ASN A 41 18.32 -22.19 0.19
CA ASN A 41 19.23 -22.53 1.28
C ASN A 41 19.25 -24.03 1.50
N ALA A 42 20.41 -24.65 1.30
CA ALA A 42 20.66 -26.07 1.60
C ALA A 42 22.02 -26.23 2.27
N PRO A 43 22.17 -27.13 3.27
CA PRO A 43 23.42 -27.34 3.95
C PRO A 43 24.56 -27.72 3.00
N GLY A 44 25.69 -27.01 3.10
CA GLY A 44 26.86 -27.25 2.27
C GLY A 44 26.79 -26.74 0.83
N HIS A 45 25.72 -26.06 0.44
CA HIS A 45 25.52 -25.52 -0.90
C HIS A 45 25.35 -23.99 -0.87
N VAL A 46 25.82 -23.32 -1.91
CA VAL A 46 25.63 -21.87 -2.10
C VAL A 46 24.97 -21.67 -3.46
N PHE A 47 23.80 -21.03 -3.46
CA PHE A 47 23.06 -20.72 -4.67
C PHE A 47 22.96 -19.22 -4.89
N PRO A 48 22.93 -18.75 -6.13
CA PRO A 48 22.66 -17.35 -6.41
C PRO A 48 21.20 -17.00 -6.03
N THR A 49 20.98 -15.81 -5.51
CA THR A 49 19.64 -15.26 -5.36
C THR A 49 19.06 -14.96 -6.74
N ILE A 50 17.84 -15.38 -6.99
CA ILE A 50 17.07 -15.05 -8.20
C ILE A 50 16.15 -13.87 -7.88
N VAL A 51 16.13 -12.87 -8.74
CA VAL A 51 15.18 -11.75 -8.61
C VAL A 51 14.11 -11.91 -9.69
N THR A 52 12.83 -11.91 -9.29
CA THR A 52 11.72 -12.06 -10.23
C THR A 52 11.62 -10.85 -11.16
N SER A 53 11.31 -11.13 -12.44
CA SER A 53 10.96 -10.12 -13.43
C SER A 53 9.45 -9.84 -13.43
N THR A 54 8.97 -9.08 -14.40
CA THR A 54 7.53 -8.69 -14.51
C THR A 54 6.55 -9.84 -14.61
N ASN A 55 7.02 -11.06 -14.90
CA ASN A 55 6.17 -12.27 -14.92
C ASN A 55 6.10 -13.01 -13.57
N GLY A 56 6.81 -12.53 -12.54
CA GLY A 56 6.81 -13.13 -11.20
C GLY A 56 7.52 -14.48 -11.08
N GLN A 57 8.14 -14.98 -12.14
CA GLN A 57 8.73 -16.33 -12.17
C GLN A 57 10.16 -16.36 -11.65
N TYR A 58 10.52 -17.49 -11.03
CA TYR A 58 11.88 -17.80 -10.62
C TYR A 58 12.23 -19.26 -10.97
N ASN A 59 13.53 -19.54 -11.17
CA ASN A 59 14.01 -20.84 -11.57
C ASN A 59 15.47 -21.08 -11.11
N PHE A 60 15.68 -22.14 -10.38
CA PHE A 60 16.98 -22.70 -10.06
C PHE A 60 17.17 -23.97 -10.89
N SER A 61 18.23 -24.05 -11.65
CA SER A 61 18.52 -25.19 -12.56
C SER A 61 19.82 -25.91 -12.16
N ASN A 62 19.98 -27.14 -12.67
CA ASN A 62 21.14 -27.99 -12.42
C ASN A 62 21.36 -28.28 -10.93
N LEU A 63 20.29 -28.46 -10.19
CA LEU A 63 20.32 -28.71 -8.75
C LEU A 63 20.58 -30.19 -8.45
N VAL A 64 21.48 -30.43 -7.48
CA VAL A 64 21.70 -31.74 -6.86
C VAL A 64 21.63 -31.56 -5.35
N ILE A 65 20.43 -31.69 -4.78
CA ILE A 65 20.18 -31.48 -3.35
C ILE A 65 19.53 -32.71 -2.76
N PRO A 66 20.35 -33.62 -2.16
CA PRO A 66 19.83 -34.86 -1.58
C PRO A 66 19.25 -34.68 -0.16
N SER A 67 19.46 -33.53 0.47
CA SER A 67 19.09 -33.25 1.84
C SER A 67 18.00 -32.18 1.90
N GLU A 68 17.57 -31.83 3.13
CA GLU A 68 16.62 -30.76 3.39
C GLU A 68 17.09 -29.41 2.83
N PHE A 69 16.17 -28.65 2.30
CA PHE A 69 16.39 -27.30 1.81
C PHE A 69 15.17 -26.43 1.99
N THR A 70 15.41 -25.11 1.96
CA THR A 70 14.37 -24.10 2.14
C THR A 70 14.43 -23.06 1.04
N VAL A 71 13.29 -22.73 0.44
CA VAL A 71 13.11 -21.59 -0.46
C VAL A 71 12.47 -20.45 0.31
N ASN A 72 13.04 -19.25 0.20
CA ASN A 72 12.50 -18.02 0.81
C ASN A 72 12.33 -16.95 -0.25
N ALA A 73 11.28 -16.17 -0.12
CA ALA A 73 11.03 -14.97 -0.90
C ALA A 73 11.15 -13.73 -0.01
N ASP A 74 11.71 -12.66 -0.52
CA ASP A 74 11.89 -11.39 0.21
C ASP A 74 11.76 -10.19 -0.71
N ARG A 75 10.97 -9.20 -0.27
CA ARG A 75 10.86 -7.87 -0.85
C ARG A 75 10.43 -6.90 0.24
N ASN A 76 11.17 -5.79 0.39
CA ASN A 76 10.87 -4.79 1.41
C ASN A 76 11.12 -3.39 0.88
N ASP A 77 10.27 -2.95 -0.05
CA ASP A 77 10.35 -1.63 -0.69
C ASP A 77 8.96 -1.02 -0.86
N ALA A 78 8.90 0.22 -1.30
CA ALA A 78 7.67 0.89 -1.71
C ALA A 78 6.49 0.69 -0.72
N HIS A 79 6.74 0.91 0.58
CA HIS A 79 5.78 0.62 1.66
C HIS A 79 4.39 1.24 1.43
N ARG A 80 4.30 2.45 0.82
CA ARG A 80 3.02 3.14 0.55
C ARG A 80 2.30 2.71 -0.72
N ASN A 81 2.95 1.93 -1.60
CA ASN A 81 2.34 1.46 -2.84
C ASN A 81 1.11 0.60 -2.54
N GLY A 82 -0.07 0.99 -3.00
CA GLY A 82 -1.35 0.33 -2.74
C GLY A 82 -1.99 0.68 -1.39
N VAL A 83 -1.27 1.34 -0.47
CA VAL A 83 -1.81 1.65 0.85
C VAL A 83 -2.47 3.03 0.86
N SER A 84 -3.74 3.06 1.17
CA SER A 84 -4.59 4.25 1.10
C SER A 84 -5.56 4.36 2.30
N THR A 85 -6.24 5.49 2.40
CA THR A 85 -7.28 5.68 3.42
C THR A 85 -8.48 4.75 3.20
N LEU A 86 -8.69 4.21 1.98
CA LEU A 86 -9.73 3.22 1.74
C LEU A 86 -9.46 1.91 2.49
N ASP A 87 -8.18 1.51 2.62
CA ASP A 87 -7.80 0.34 3.41
C ASP A 87 -8.15 0.54 4.88
N LEU A 88 -7.92 1.75 5.43
CA LEU A 88 -8.33 2.08 6.80
C LEU A 88 -9.84 1.94 6.99
N VAL A 89 -10.66 2.36 6.00
CA VAL A 89 -12.12 2.19 6.03
C VAL A 89 -12.48 0.70 6.09
N LYS A 90 -11.88 -0.12 5.23
CA LYS A 90 -12.15 -1.57 5.16
C LYS A 90 -11.73 -2.29 6.44
N ILE A 91 -10.53 -2.01 6.95
CA ILE A 91 -10.04 -2.57 8.21
C ILE A 91 -10.96 -2.15 9.37
N GLN A 92 -11.37 -0.87 9.43
CA GLN A 92 -12.30 -0.42 10.46
C GLN A 92 -13.66 -1.09 10.36
N LYS A 93 -14.21 -1.31 9.16
CA LYS A 93 -15.47 -2.06 8.98
C LYS A 93 -15.34 -3.50 9.49
N HIS A 94 -14.20 -4.15 9.24
CA HIS A 94 -13.90 -5.48 9.76
C HIS A 94 -13.87 -5.48 11.29
N LEU A 95 -13.14 -4.57 11.91
CA LEU A 95 -13.04 -4.46 13.39
C LEU A 95 -14.39 -4.19 14.06
N LEU A 96 -15.28 -3.47 13.38
CA LEU A 96 -16.64 -3.18 13.86
C LEU A 96 -17.65 -4.31 13.54
N GLY A 97 -17.24 -5.36 12.81
CA GLY A 97 -18.12 -6.46 12.41
C GLY A 97 -19.17 -6.04 11.36
N ILE A 98 -18.96 -4.92 10.66
CA ILE A 98 -19.88 -4.40 9.62
C ILE A 98 -19.65 -5.11 8.29
N GLU A 99 -18.38 -5.26 7.90
CA GLU A 99 -17.95 -5.95 6.70
C GLU A 99 -16.69 -6.74 7.04
N LEU A 100 -16.83 -8.06 7.14
CA LEU A 100 -15.70 -8.91 7.52
C LEU A 100 -14.78 -9.17 6.33
N MET A 101 -13.48 -9.09 6.56
CA MET A 101 -12.48 -9.65 5.66
C MET A 101 -12.52 -11.16 5.79
N ASN A 102 -12.75 -11.86 4.69
CA ASN A 102 -12.91 -13.33 4.67
C ASN A 102 -11.71 -14.05 4.08
N SER A 103 -10.79 -13.32 3.44
CA SER A 103 -9.52 -13.88 2.96
C SER A 103 -8.49 -13.90 4.11
N PRO A 104 -7.79 -15.01 4.35
CA PRO A 104 -6.67 -15.03 5.29
C PRO A 104 -5.57 -14.06 4.87
N TYR A 105 -5.43 -13.81 3.57
CA TYR A 105 -4.43 -12.88 3.03
C TYR A 105 -4.76 -11.42 3.35
N ASP A 106 -6.06 -11.03 3.32
CA ASP A 106 -6.49 -9.68 3.74
C ASP A 106 -6.19 -9.44 5.23
N LEU A 107 -6.39 -10.46 6.07
CA LEU A 107 -6.09 -10.36 7.51
C LEU A 107 -4.58 -10.21 7.76
N ILE A 108 -3.75 -10.94 7.00
CA ILE A 108 -2.28 -10.79 7.06
C ILE A 108 -1.87 -9.41 6.54
N ALA A 109 -2.50 -8.91 5.47
CA ALA A 109 -2.25 -7.56 4.96
C ALA A 109 -2.61 -6.47 5.98
N ALA A 110 -3.71 -6.65 6.72
CA ALA A 110 -4.20 -5.70 7.71
C ALA A 110 -3.33 -5.63 8.98
N ASP A 111 -2.56 -6.68 9.31
CA ASP A 111 -1.64 -6.73 10.47
C ASP A 111 -0.36 -5.93 10.19
N ALA A 112 -0.47 -4.62 10.25
CA ALA A 112 0.61 -3.70 9.91
C ALA A 112 1.77 -3.73 10.92
N ASN A 113 1.49 -4.05 12.18
CA ASN A 113 2.48 -4.10 13.26
C ASN A 113 3.04 -5.51 13.52
N ASN A 114 2.63 -6.52 12.70
CA ASN A 114 3.09 -7.90 12.79
C ASN A 114 2.84 -8.54 14.17
N SER A 115 1.68 -8.27 14.74
CA SER A 115 1.27 -8.76 16.07
C SER A 115 0.52 -10.09 16.03
N ALA A 116 0.31 -10.66 14.84
CA ALA A 116 -0.55 -11.81 14.59
C ALA A 116 -2.02 -11.57 14.98
N ASN A 117 -2.49 -10.34 14.82
CA ASN A 117 -3.86 -9.92 15.07
C ASN A 117 -4.17 -8.60 14.37
N VAL A 118 -5.42 -8.39 13.96
CA VAL A 118 -5.89 -7.11 13.43
C VAL A 118 -6.52 -6.29 14.54
N SER A 119 -6.09 -5.05 14.73
CA SER A 119 -6.52 -4.18 15.82
C SER A 119 -6.52 -2.69 15.41
N ALA A 120 -6.98 -1.82 16.31
CA ALA A 120 -6.92 -0.38 16.09
C ALA A 120 -5.48 0.18 16.00
N ILE A 121 -4.49 -0.55 16.53
CA ILE A 121 -3.07 -0.14 16.42
C ILE A 121 -2.61 -0.19 14.95
N ASP A 122 -3.07 -1.17 14.19
CA ASP A 122 -2.74 -1.31 12.77
C ASP A 122 -3.28 -0.11 11.97
N LEU A 123 -4.48 0.37 12.28
CA LEU A 123 -5.01 1.59 11.67
C LEU A 123 -4.14 2.82 11.96
N VAL A 124 -3.57 2.92 13.17
CA VAL A 124 -2.66 4.01 13.55
C VAL A 124 -1.36 3.93 12.75
N GLU A 125 -0.77 2.74 12.68
CA GLU A 125 0.49 2.53 11.94
C GLU A 125 0.32 2.80 10.44
N LEU A 126 -0.75 2.29 9.83
CA LEU A 126 -1.06 2.54 8.41
C LEU A 126 -1.35 4.02 8.14
N ARG A 127 -2.08 4.72 9.03
CA ARG A 127 -2.31 6.15 8.87
C ARG A 127 -1.01 6.95 8.89
N LYS A 128 -0.08 6.64 9.79
CA LYS A 128 1.24 7.29 9.80
C LYS A 128 2.03 7.05 8.52
N LEU A 129 1.90 5.84 7.95
CA LEU A 129 2.51 5.50 6.66
C LEU A 129 1.86 6.31 5.51
N ILE A 130 0.53 6.37 5.45
CA ILE A 130 -0.23 7.17 4.45
C ILE A 130 0.15 8.65 4.54
N LEU A 131 0.22 9.19 5.74
CA LEU A 131 0.61 10.58 5.99
C LEU A 131 2.10 10.87 5.66
N GLY A 132 2.91 9.83 5.40
CA GLY A 132 4.35 9.97 5.16
C GLY A 132 5.17 10.27 6.42
N LEU A 133 4.57 10.14 7.62
CA LEU A 133 5.28 10.22 8.90
C LEU A 133 6.20 9.01 9.07
N TYR A 134 5.83 7.88 8.47
CA TYR A 134 6.68 6.73 8.28
C TYR A 134 7.07 6.57 6.81
N THR A 135 8.33 6.27 6.56
CA THR A 135 8.82 5.85 5.22
C THR A 135 8.70 4.34 5.03
N GLU A 136 8.70 3.60 6.14
CA GLU A 136 8.56 2.15 6.23
C GLU A 136 7.79 1.77 7.50
N LEU A 137 7.18 0.60 7.52
CA LEU A 137 6.51 0.07 8.72
C LEU A 137 7.56 -0.32 9.76
N PRO A 138 7.46 0.14 11.03
CA PRO A 138 8.52 -0.06 12.02
C PRO A 138 8.72 -1.52 12.45
N ALA A 139 7.65 -2.34 12.39
CA ALA A 139 7.66 -3.70 12.90
C ALA A 139 7.30 -4.76 11.85
N ASN A 140 7.05 -4.36 10.59
CA ASN A 140 6.70 -5.27 9.53
C ASN A 140 7.40 -4.91 8.22
N LYS A 141 7.56 -5.89 7.34
CA LYS A 141 7.99 -5.68 5.97
C LYS A 141 6.85 -5.13 5.12
N SER A 142 7.18 -4.54 3.96
CA SER A 142 6.17 -4.09 3.00
C SER A 142 5.45 -5.24 2.30
N TRP A 143 6.09 -6.41 2.22
CA TRP A 143 5.54 -7.61 1.64
C TRP A 143 5.73 -8.82 2.56
N ARG A 144 4.73 -9.70 2.60
CA ARG A 144 4.79 -11.03 3.19
C ARG A 144 4.57 -12.06 2.08
N PHE A 145 5.15 -13.23 2.24
CA PHE A 145 5.08 -14.29 1.24
C PHE A 145 4.62 -15.58 1.92
N VAL A 146 3.50 -16.12 1.48
CA VAL A 146 2.95 -17.37 2.01
C VAL A 146 3.19 -18.48 1.00
N ASP A 147 3.70 -19.63 1.46
CA ASP A 147 3.74 -20.84 0.64
C ASP A 147 2.32 -21.12 0.10
N LYS A 148 2.13 -21.11 -1.22
CA LYS A 148 0.81 -21.29 -1.87
C LYS A 148 0.17 -22.65 -1.52
N SER A 149 0.97 -23.63 -1.16
CA SER A 149 0.48 -24.95 -0.72
C SER A 149 0.03 -24.99 0.75
N PHE A 150 0.33 -23.91 1.52
CA PHE A 150 0.00 -23.83 2.93
C PHE A 150 -1.52 -23.85 3.15
N GLN A 151 -1.99 -24.67 4.07
CA GLN A 151 -3.40 -24.76 4.43
C GLN A 151 -3.61 -24.08 5.78
N PHE A 152 -4.34 -22.98 5.78
CA PHE A 152 -4.71 -22.30 7.02
C PHE A 152 -5.65 -23.18 7.84
N ALA A 153 -5.32 -23.38 9.11
CA ALA A 153 -6.18 -24.13 10.04
C ALA A 153 -7.49 -23.40 10.31
N ASP A 154 -7.42 -22.06 10.34
CA ASP A 154 -8.56 -21.15 10.48
C ASP A 154 -8.31 -19.94 9.56
N ALA A 155 -9.13 -19.76 8.54
CA ALA A 155 -9.03 -18.65 7.61
C ALA A 155 -9.36 -17.29 8.26
N THR A 156 -10.08 -17.29 9.39
CA THR A 156 -10.43 -16.09 10.16
C THR A 156 -9.39 -15.73 11.22
N SER A 157 -8.38 -16.59 11.40
CA SER A 157 -7.22 -16.39 12.28
C SER A 157 -6.00 -17.07 11.65
N PRO A 158 -5.41 -16.46 10.61
CA PRO A 158 -4.45 -17.14 9.73
C PRO A 158 -3.07 -17.41 10.37
N TRP A 159 -2.82 -16.94 11.54
CA TRP A 159 -1.53 -17.12 12.23
C TRP A 159 -1.46 -18.38 13.08
N PRO A 160 -0.30 -19.06 13.17
CA PRO A 160 0.89 -18.82 12.34
C PRO A 160 0.73 -19.39 10.93
N PHE A 161 1.46 -18.81 9.97
CA PHE A 161 1.54 -19.31 8.60
C PHE A 161 3.01 -19.49 8.17
N SER A 162 3.27 -20.28 7.10
CA SER A 162 4.62 -20.51 6.59
C SER A 162 5.01 -19.48 5.53
N GLU A 163 6.12 -18.79 5.75
CA GLU A 163 6.75 -17.88 4.78
C GLU A 163 7.92 -18.54 4.03
N SER A 164 8.06 -19.85 4.15
CA SER A 164 9.12 -20.63 3.52
C SER A 164 8.59 -21.93 2.98
N ILE A 165 9.10 -22.35 1.84
CA ILE A 165 8.84 -23.67 1.29
C ILE A 165 9.97 -24.59 1.75
N ASN A 166 9.63 -25.57 2.61
CA ASN A 166 10.59 -26.54 3.15
C ASN A 166 10.42 -27.88 2.49
N MET A 167 11.54 -28.48 2.04
CA MET A 167 11.56 -29.78 1.35
C MET A 167 12.65 -30.69 1.91
N SER A 168 12.39 -32.00 1.92
CA SER A 168 13.32 -33.03 2.47
C SER A 168 14.37 -33.52 1.48
N GLY A 169 14.44 -32.93 0.31
CA GLY A 169 15.36 -33.27 -0.78
C GLY A 169 14.69 -33.15 -2.15
N LEU A 170 15.50 -32.96 -3.18
CA LEU A 170 15.02 -32.81 -4.56
C LEU A 170 15.16 -34.14 -5.29
N GLN A 171 14.03 -34.77 -5.66
CA GLN A 171 13.98 -36.08 -6.30
C GLN A 171 13.75 -36.00 -7.82
N GLY A 172 13.60 -34.77 -8.36
CA GLY A 172 13.33 -34.51 -9.76
C GLY A 172 13.01 -33.03 -9.95
N ASN A 173 12.40 -32.70 -11.06
CA ASN A 173 11.95 -31.32 -11.29
C ASN A 173 10.74 -30.99 -10.43
N GLU A 174 10.81 -29.85 -9.75
CA GLU A 174 9.76 -29.28 -8.91
C GLU A 174 9.40 -27.90 -9.49
N MET A 175 8.23 -27.80 -10.12
CA MET A 175 7.84 -26.65 -10.93
C MET A 175 6.76 -25.76 -10.29
N ASP A 176 6.12 -26.23 -9.20
CA ASP A 176 4.97 -25.59 -8.57
C ASP A 176 5.32 -25.13 -7.14
N LYS A 177 6.49 -24.52 -6.98
CA LYS A 177 6.92 -23.98 -5.68
C LYS A 177 6.58 -22.50 -5.59
N ASP A 178 5.28 -22.23 -5.53
CA ASP A 178 4.72 -20.89 -5.65
C ASP A 178 4.55 -20.21 -4.30
N PHE A 179 4.60 -18.86 -4.33
CA PHE A 179 4.23 -18.02 -3.19
C PHE A 179 3.04 -17.13 -3.52
N VAL A 180 2.18 -16.94 -2.54
CA VAL A 180 1.21 -15.84 -2.53
C VAL A 180 1.88 -14.64 -1.86
N ALA A 181 2.04 -13.55 -2.61
CA ALA A 181 2.62 -12.31 -2.13
C ALA A 181 1.51 -11.42 -1.58
N ILE A 182 1.70 -10.92 -0.37
CA ILE A 182 0.75 -10.08 0.35
C ILE A 182 1.39 -8.71 0.58
N LYS A 183 0.77 -7.66 0.04
CA LYS A 183 1.20 -6.29 0.30
C LYS A 183 0.64 -5.83 1.63
N VAL A 184 1.51 -5.62 2.62
CA VAL A 184 1.07 -5.17 3.94
C VAL A 184 0.48 -3.77 3.86
N GLY A 185 -0.72 -3.63 4.43
CA GLY A 185 -1.53 -2.41 4.43
C GLY A 185 -2.50 -2.28 3.26
N ASP A 186 -2.38 -3.07 2.21
CA ASP A 186 -3.29 -3.08 1.06
C ASP A 186 -4.29 -4.24 1.19
N VAL A 187 -5.50 -3.95 1.64
CA VAL A 187 -6.60 -4.93 1.81
C VAL A 187 -7.64 -4.85 0.70
N ASN A 188 -7.34 -4.09 -0.35
CA ASN A 188 -8.24 -3.89 -1.48
C ASN A 188 -7.59 -4.21 -2.84
N ASN A 189 -6.38 -4.77 -2.82
CA ASN A 189 -5.61 -5.21 -3.99
C ASN A 189 -5.35 -4.09 -5.01
N THR A 190 -5.00 -2.90 -4.53
CA THR A 190 -4.66 -1.74 -5.38
C THR A 190 -3.16 -1.56 -5.59
N VAL A 191 -2.34 -2.43 -5.00
CA VAL A 191 -0.90 -2.41 -5.18
C VAL A 191 -0.49 -2.56 -6.64
N LYS A 192 0.46 -1.74 -7.07
CA LYS A 192 1.13 -1.94 -8.34
C LYS A 192 2.26 -2.97 -8.14
N ALA A 193 1.97 -4.23 -8.44
CA ALA A 193 2.87 -5.36 -8.17
C ALA A 193 4.03 -5.47 -9.17
N ASN A 194 3.87 -4.92 -10.40
CA ASN A 194 4.91 -4.92 -11.44
C ASN A 194 4.79 -3.68 -12.35
N ALA A 195 5.86 -3.40 -13.10
CA ALA A 195 5.96 -2.20 -13.95
C ALA A 195 4.99 -2.20 -15.15
N THR A 196 4.48 -3.35 -15.55
CA THR A 196 3.55 -3.48 -16.69
C THR A 196 2.08 -3.40 -16.29
N GLN A 197 1.78 -3.47 -15.00
CA GLN A 197 0.43 -3.39 -14.49
C GLN A 197 -0.14 -1.99 -14.69
N ILE A 198 -1.26 -1.92 -15.41
CA ILE A 198 -2.04 -0.71 -15.57
C ILE A 198 -3.21 -0.81 -14.60
N LEU A 199 -3.14 -0.10 -13.50
CA LEU A 199 -4.29 0.05 -12.61
C LEU A 199 -5.28 0.99 -13.29
N PRO A 200 -6.54 0.59 -13.51
CA PRO A 200 -7.54 1.51 -14.00
C PRO A 200 -7.80 2.55 -12.90
N ARG A 201 -7.25 3.74 -13.05
CA ARG A 201 -7.67 4.91 -12.25
C ARG A 201 -9.01 5.38 -12.80
N ASN A 202 -10.07 4.66 -12.52
CA ASN A 202 -11.41 5.13 -12.76
C ASN A 202 -11.86 5.94 -11.56
N GLY A 203 -11.37 7.17 -11.46
CA GLY A 203 -11.99 8.16 -10.59
C GLY A 203 -13.44 8.36 -11.05
N ASN A 204 -14.39 7.74 -10.35
CA ASN A 204 -15.84 7.88 -10.63
C ASN A 204 -16.33 9.26 -10.16
N GLY A 205 -15.73 10.34 -10.69
CA GLY A 205 -16.07 11.72 -10.38
C GLY A 205 -15.02 12.46 -9.58
N VAL A 206 -15.35 13.67 -9.17
CA VAL A 206 -14.48 14.60 -8.46
C VAL A 206 -15.18 15.05 -7.19
N VAL A 207 -14.44 15.12 -6.08
CA VAL A 207 -14.83 15.87 -4.88
C VAL A 207 -14.05 17.17 -4.87
N ASN A 208 -14.74 18.30 -5.00
CA ASN A 208 -14.14 19.61 -4.93
C ASN A 208 -14.17 20.12 -3.49
N LEU A 209 -13.00 20.27 -2.88
CA LEU A 209 -12.83 21.12 -1.70
C LEU A 209 -12.82 22.59 -2.15
N VAL A 210 -13.47 23.43 -1.39
CA VAL A 210 -13.63 24.85 -1.72
C VAL A 210 -13.21 25.70 -0.53
N ALA A 211 -12.33 26.67 -0.78
CA ALA A 211 -11.95 27.70 0.18
C ALA A 211 -12.29 29.09 -0.36
N ASP A 212 -12.43 30.06 0.54
CA ASP A 212 -12.59 31.46 0.17
C ASP A 212 -11.22 32.06 -0.20
N ASN A 213 -11.12 32.66 -1.42
CA ASN A 213 -9.91 33.36 -1.81
C ASN A 213 -9.84 34.73 -1.18
N ARG A 214 -8.69 35.07 -0.64
CA ARG A 214 -8.39 36.43 -0.17
C ARG A 214 -6.90 36.71 -0.18
N THR A 215 -6.55 37.99 -0.17
CA THR A 215 -5.18 38.43 0.04
C THR A 215 -4.84 38.34 1.53
N VAL A 216 -3.64 37.84 1.82
CA VAL A 216 -3.08 37.80 3.16
C VAL A 216 -1.78 38.58 3.23
N SER A 217 -1.45 39.07 4.43
CA SER A 217 -0.21 39.83 4.69
C SER A 217 0.76 38.97 5.48
N ALA A 218 2.07 39.17 5.29
CA ALA A 218 3.08 38.51 6.10
C ALA A 218 2.88 38.79 7.61
N GLY A 219 2.95 37.73 8.43
CA GLY A 219 2.69 37.75 9.87
C GLY A 219 1.23 37.58 10.28
N GLU A 220 0.29 37.59 9.33
CA GLU A 220 -1.14 37.40 9.59
C GLU A 220 -1.45 35.95 10.00
N ILE A 221 -2.34 35.79 10.99
CA ILE A 221 -2.96 34.48 11.29
C ILE A 221 -4.16 34.31 10.36
N VAL A 222 -4.18 33.20 9.64
CA VAL A 222 -5.15 32.93 8.57
C VAL A 222 -5.90 31.66 8.89
N GLU A 223 -7.21 31.75 9.00
CA GLU A 223 -8.10 30.60 9.07
C GLU A 223 -8.72 30.35 7.70
N VAL A 224 -8.56 29.13 7.22
CA VAL A 224 -9.07 28.68 5.92
C VAL A 224 -10.13 27.61 6.15
N ALA A 225 -11.39 28.02 6.07
CA ALA A 225 -12.53 27.11 6.17
C ALA A 225 -12.67 26.33 4.86
N ILE A 226 -12.58 25.00 4.97
CA ILE A 226 -12.73 24.09 3.84
C ILE A 226 -14.18 23.60 3.78
N ARG A 227 -14.80 23.73 2.61
CA ARG A 227 -16.17 23.29 2.28
C ARG A 227 -16.14 22.40 1.06
N SER A 228 -17.29 21.86 0.68
CA SER A 228 -17.45 21.14 -0.58
C SER A 228 -18.90 21.21 -1.09
N THR A 229 -19.08 21.15 -2.40
CA THR A 229 -20.39 21.01 -3.04
C THR A 229 -20.75 19.57 -3.38
N ASP A 230 -19.77 18.68 -3.36
CA ASP A 230 -19.87 17.31 -3.90
C ASP A 230 -19.56 16.25 -2.83
N PHE A 231 -19.65 16.62 -1.55
CA PHE A 231 -19.30 15.75 -0.42
C PHE A 231 -20.52 14.91 -0.01
N ALA A 232 -20.78 13.85 -0.79
CA ALA A 232 -21.93 12.98 -0.58
C ALA A 232 -21.49 11.59 -0.16
N SER A 233 -21.90 11.15 1.03
CA SER A 233 -21.61 9.81 1.59
C SER A 233 -20.12 9.45 1.57
N ILE A 234 -19.24 10.40 1.87
CA ILE A 234 -17.79 10.21 1.89
C ILE A 234 -17.39 9.51 3.20
N GLU A 235 -16.78 8.34 3.08
CA GLU A 235 -16.24 7.54 4.21
C GLU A 235 -14.76 7.84 4.50
N GLY A 236 -14.03 8.39 3.53
CA GLY A 236 -12.64 8.75 3.72
C GLY A 236 -12.11 9.64 2.62
N TYR A 237 -11.04 10.34 2.92
CA TYR A 237 -10.24 11.07 1.95
C TYR A 237 -8.80 11.19 2.40
N GLN A 238 -7.95 11.44 1.44
CA GLN A 238 -6.54 11.72 1.65
C GLN A 238 -6.02 12.69 0.59
N PHE A 239 -4.99 13.45 0.92
CA PHE A 239 -4.33 14.33 -0.04
C PHE A 239 -2.98 14.83 0.45
N THR A 240 -2.17 15.33 -0.48
CA THR A 240 -1.05 16.22 -0.22
C THR A 240 -1.46 17.65 -0.56
N MET A 241 -1.12 18.59 0.30
CA MET A 241 -1.35 20.03 0.08
C MET A 241 -0.01 20.77 0.12
N LYS A 242 0.23 21.64 -0.86
CA LYS A 242 1.26 22.67 -0.79
C LYS A 242 0.65 23.93 -0.18
N ALA A 243 1.35 24.55 0.75
CA ALA A 243 0.95 25.77 1.47
C ALA A 243 2.14 26.76 1.47
N ASN A 244 2.52 27.23 0.28
CA ASN A 244 3.70 28.06 0.10
C ASN A 244 3.51 29.45 0.73
N GLY A 245 4.44 29.87 1.59
CA GLY A 245 4.32 31.12 2.32
C GLY A 245 3.31 31.08 3.46
N LEU A 246 2.87 29.88 3.86
CA LEU A 246 1.95 29.64 4.98
C LEU A 246 2.58 28.58 5.91
N GLU A 247 2.75 28.91 7.17
CA GLU A 247 3.19 27.99 8.21
C GLU A 247 1.98 27.43 8.93
N PHE A 248 1.80 26.10 8.89
CA PHE A 248 0.67 25.42 9.52
C PHE A 248 0.71 25.57 11.04
N ARG A 249 -0.44 25.88 11.65
CA ARG A 249 -0.63 26.10 13.08
C ARG A 249 -1.59 25.08 13.72
N GLY A 250 -2.48 24.49 12.95
CA GLY A 250 -3.42 23.49 13.44
C GLY A 250 -4.61 23.28 12.52
N VAL A 251 -5.43 22.30 12.91
CA VAL A 251 -6.70 21.98 12.24
C VAL A 251 -7.83 21.96 13.27
N GLU A 252 -8.97 22.55 12.94
CA GLU A 252 -10.19 22.48 13.72
C GLU A 252 -11.24 21.64 13.02
N SER A 253 -11.91 20.78 13.78
CA SER A 253 -13.04 19.97 13.32
C SER A 253 -14.23 20.88 12.95
N GLY A 254 -14.87 20.53 11.85
CA GLY A 254 -16.19 21.03 11.50
C GLY A 254 -17.17 19.87 11.44
N LEU A 255 -17.82 19.66 10.28
CA LEU A 255 -18.66 18.50 10.03
C LEU A 255 -17.83 17.19 10.01
N VAL A 256 -16.58 17.29 9.62
CA VAL A 256 -15.59 16.22 9.62
C VAL A 256 -14.71 16.36 10.85
N ALA A 257 -14.63 15.31 11.67
CA ALA A 257 -13.81 15.29 12.88
C ALA A 257 -12.33 15.14 12.50
N MET A 258 -11.62 16.26 12.42
CA MET A 258 -10.18 16.35 12.13
C MET A 258 -9.40 16.69 13.40
N SER A 259 -8.22 16.15 13.52
CA SER A 259 -7.24 16.47 14.56
C SER A 259 -5.83 16.41 13.98
N ASP A 260 -4.82 16.77 14.78
CA ASP A 260 -3.42 16.68 14.36
C ASP A 260 -3.00 15.25 13.97
N GLU A 261 -3.68 14.22 14.51
CA GLU A 261 -3.45 12.82 14.14
C GLU A 261 -3.86 12.48 12.69
N ASN A 262 -4.66 13.34 12.06
CA ASN A 262 -5.05 13.21 10.67
C ASN A 262 -4.11 13.96 9.71
N MET A 263 -3.09 14.65 10.25
CA MET A 263 -2.21 15.52 9.48
C MET A 263 -0.74 15.09 9.57
N GLY A 264 -0.04 15.17 8.45
CA GLY A 264 1.43 15.19 8.40
C GLY A 264 1.91 16.56 7.98
N VAL A 265 2.96 17.08 8.61
CA VAL A 265 3.48 18.44 8.38
C VAL A 265 4.97 18.37 8.03
N PHE A 266 5.33 18.83 6.83
CA PHE A 266 6.68 18.80 6.27
C PHE A 266 7.04 20.17 5.67
N GLY A 267 7.27 21.15 6.52
CA GLY A 267 7.48 22.55 6.09
C GLY A 267 6.22 23.12 5.42
N SER A 268 6.29 23.47 4.13
CA SER A 268 5.14 23.95 3.35
C SER A 268 4.30 22.83 2.71
N THR A 269 4.61 21.58 2.99
CA THR A 269 3.85 20.43 2.51
C THR A 269 3.08 19.82 3.67
N LEU A 270 1.78 19.65 3.50
CA LEU A 270 0.88 18.98 4.43
C LEU A 270 0.34 17.71 3.77
N THR A 271 0.10 16.69 4.56
CA THR A 271 -0.69 15.54 4.15
C THR A 271 -1.89 15.38 5.06
N ALA A 272 -2.98 14.83 4.54
CA ALA A 272 -4.18 14.56 5.32
C ALA A 272 -4.69 13.15 5.02
N SER A 273 -5.19 12.48 6.06
CA SER A 273 -5.89 11.19 5.96
C SER A 273 -6.99 11.15 7.02
N TRP A 274 -8.23 11.07 6.57
CA TRP A 274 -9.40 11.00 7.44
C TRP A 274 -10.35 9.91 6.95
N HIS A 275 -10.97 9.20 7.89
CA HIS A 275 -12.01 8.25 7.56
C HIS A 275 -13.06 8.14 8.67
N LYS A 276 -14.27 7.74 8.28
CA LYS A 276 -15.40 7.46 9.16
C LYS A 276 -16.36 6.49 8.48
N VAL A 277 -16.52 5.32 9.07
CA VAL A 277 -17.48 4.32 8.60
C VAL A 277 -18.89 4.88 8.61
N GLY A 278 -19.68 4.58 7.57
CA GLY A 278 -21.03 5.10 7.34
C GLY A 278 -21.08 6.45 6.66
N GLY A 279 -19.91 7.07 6.43
CA GLY A 279 -19.76 8.29 5.64
C GLY A 279 -20.35 9.55 6.26
N VAL A 280 -20.04 10.65 5.59
CA VAL A 280 -20.57 12.00 5.90
C VAL A 280 -21.04 12.63 4.58
N SER A 281 -22.14 13.38 4.64
CA SER A 281 -22.58 14.22 3.53
C SER A 281 -22.64 15.67 3.98
N ALA A 282 -22.24 16.57 3.10
CA ALA A 282 -22.22 18.02 3.38
C ALA A 282 -22.96 18.80 2.29
N THR A 283 -23.49 19.93 2.68
CA THR A 283 -23.99 20.99 1.78
C THR A 283 -22.91 22.03 1.53
N ALA A 284 -23.08 22.89 0.54
CA ALA A 284 -22.13 23.96 0.20
C ALA A 284 -21.90 24.98 1.34
N SER A 285 -22.82 25.07 2.31
CA SER A 285 -22.72 25.96 3.48
C SER A 285 -21.93 25.34 4.63
N ASP A 286 -21.82 24.01 4.68
CA ASP A 286 -21.18 23.33 5.78
C ASP A 286 -19.65 23.46 5.70
N VAL A 287 -19.03 23.81 6.83
CA VAL A 287 -17.58 23.76 6.97
C VAL A 287 -17.20 22.34 7.33
N LEU A 288 -16.40 21.71 6.48
CA LEU A 288 -15.87 20.36 6.72
C LEU A 288 -14.85 20.39 7.86
N PHE A 289 -13.86 21.27 7.75
CA PHE A 289 -12.84 21.54 8.75
C PHE A 289 -12.20 22.91 8.45
N THR A 290 -11.43 23.46 9.40
CA THR A 290 -10.70 24.70 9.24
C THR A 290 -9.21 24.47 9.44
N LEU A 291 -8.39 24.98 8.52
CA LEU A 291 -6.93 24.98 8.63
C LEU A 291 -6.47 26.35 9.12
N SER A 292 -5.62 26.37 10.15
CA SER A 292 -5.01 27.58 10.68
C SER A 292 -3.55 27.68 10.23
N PHE A 293 -3.18 28.86 9.71
CA PHE A 293 -1.82 29.17 9.25
C PHE A 293 -1.34 30.50 9.80
N GLN A 294 -0.02 30.65 9.85
CA GLN A 294 0.62 31.98 9.90
C GLN A 294 1.24 32.28 8.53
N ALA A 295 0.82 33.36 7.89
CA ALA A 295 1.40 33.76 6.63
C ALA A 295 2.85 34.24 6.84
N THR A 296 3.80 33.67 6.14
CA THR A 296 5.22 34.07 6.14
C THR A 296 5.54 34.99 4.96
N ALA A 297 4.63 35.11 3.99
CA ALA A 297 4.69 36.02 2.86
C ALA A 297 3.29 36.60 2.59
N ALA A 298 3.23 37.71 1.90
CA ALA A 298 1.98 38.27 1.38
C ALA A 298 1.62 37.57 0.05
N GLY A 299 0.33 37.37 -0.21
CA GLY A 299 -0.16 36.75 -1.45
C GLY A 299 -1.64 36.44 -1.45
N GLN A 300 -2.13 35.88 -2.54
CA GLN A 300 -3.47 35.32 -2.65
C GLN A 300 -3.48 33.88 -2.20
N LEU A 301 -4.46 33.46 -1.39
CA LEU A 301 -4.56 32.07 -0.93
C LEU A 301 -4.62 31.05 -2.10
N SER A 302 -5.27 31.42 -3.21
CA SER A 302 -5.35 30.58 -4.42
C SER A 302 -4.02 30.37 -5.13
N GLU A 303 -3.02 31.24 -4.87
CA GLU A 303 -1.65 31.08 -5.41
C GLU A 303 -0.73 30.34 -4.42
N MET A 304 -1.07 30.41 -3.13
CA MET A 304 -0.28 29.87 -2.03
C MET A 304 -0.63 28.43 -1.71
N MET A 305 -1.87 27.99 -1.99
CA MET A 305 -2.37 26.66 -1.62
C MET A 305 -2.79 25.86 -2.85
N SER A 306 -2.41 24.61 -2.89
CA SER A 306 -2.85 23.63 -3.91
C SER A 306 -2.84 22.21 -3.37
N ILE A 307 -3.75 21.37 -3.88
CA ILE A 307 -3.71 19.92 -3.65
C ILE A 307 -2.88 19.25 -4.74
N THR A 308 -2.03 18.33 -4.32
CA THR A 308 -1.16 17.50 -5.15
C THR A 308 -1.23 16.03 -4.70
N SER A 309 -0.50 15.16 -5.38
CA SER A 309 -0.35 13.73 -5.03
C SER A 309 1.11 13.34 -4.77
N ASP A 310 1.95 14.31 -4.38
CA ASP A 310 3.41 14.10 -4.27
C ASP A 310 3.80 13.09 -3.16
N VAL A 311 3.07 13.07 -2.06
CA VAL A 311 3.30 12.17 -0.92
C VAL A 311 2.15 11.18 -0.80
N THR A 312 0.93 11.67 -0.79
CA THR A 312 -0.31 10.92 -0.64
C THR A 312 -1.22 11.31 -1.79
N GLU A 313 -1.73 10.31 -2.51
CA GLU A 313 -2.66 10.52 -3.63
C GLU A 313 -3.87 11.34 -3.19
N ALA A 314 -4.33 12.25 -4.05
CA ALA A 314 -5.47 13.11 -3.75
C ALA A 314 -6.78 12.41 -4.13
N GLU A 315 -7.37 11.69 -3.18
CA GLU A 315 -8.51 10.82 -3.38
C GLU A 315 -9.54 10.96 -2.27
N ALA A 316 -10.81 10.72 -2.61
CA ALA A 316 -11.91 10.56 -1.67
C ALA A 316 -12.68 9.27 -1.99
N TYR A 317 -13.26 8.66 -0.97
CA TYR A 317 -13.90 7.36 -1.02
C TYR A 317 -15.31 7.45 -0.45
N ASN A 318 -16.29 6.98 -1.22
CA ASN A 318 -17.68 6.95 -0.76
C ASN A 318 -18.05 5.61 -0.10
N THR A 319 -19.26 5.52 0.41
CA THR A 319 -19.80 4.31 1.04
C THR A 319 -19.92 3.09 0.11
N SER A 320 -19.80 3.28 -1.21
CA SER A 320 -19.76 2.22 -2.22
C SER A 320 -18.32 1.82 -2.56
N SER A 321 -17.32 2.36 -1.86
CA SER A 321 -15.88 2.19 -2.16
C SER A 321 -15.45 2.74 -3.52
N ASP A 322 -16.25 3.63 -4.14
CA ASP A 322 -15.82 4.34 -5.34
C ASP A 322 -14.71 5.33 -5.00
N ILE A 323 -13.65 5.32 -5.80
CA ILE A 323 -12.55 6.26 -5.72
C ILE A 323 -12.91 7.50 -6.54
N LYS A 324 -12.77 8.69 -5.96
CA LYS A 324 -13.00 9.99 -6.58
C LYS A 324 -11.74 10.84 -6.50
N ASP A 325 -11.44 11.57 -7.56
CA ASP A 325 -10.38 12.58 -7.51
C ASP A 325 -10.73 13.66 -6.48
N LEU A 326 -9.74 14.13 -5.72
CA LEU A 326 -9.90 15.23 -4.79
C LEU A 326 -9.17 16.47 -5.30
N LYS A 327 -9.84 17.60 -5.36
CA LYS A 327 -9.30 18.89 -5.84
C LYS A 327 -9.60 20.01 -4.86
N LEU A 328 -8.77 21.06 -4.90
CA LEU A 328 -9.01 22.32 -4.18
C LEU A 328 -9.31 23.41 -5.21
N SER A 329 -10.38 24.16 -4.97
CA SER A 329 -10.75 25.34 -5.72
C SER A 329 -11.01 26.52 -4.77
N PHE A 330 -10.97 27.72 -5.32
CA PHE A 330 -11.16 28.95 -4.55
C PHE A 330 -12.33 29.74 -5.13
N ARG A 331 -13.21 30.26 -4.26
CA ARG A 331 -14.28 31.16 -4.63
C ARG A 331 -13.96 32.59 -4.21
N GLY A 332 -14.53 33.58 -4.86
CA GLY A 332 -14.33 35.00 -4.55
C GLY A 332 -13.13 35.65 -5.22
N SER A 333 -12.46 34.97 -6.17
CA SER A 333 -11.53 35.65 -7.10
C SER A 333 -12.31 36.24 -8.27
N GLU A 334 -13.13 37.26 -8.05
CA GLU A 334 -13.51 38.15 -9.16
C GLU A 334 -12.24 38.86 -9.61
N ILE A 335 -11.65 38.40 -10.70
CA ILE A 335 -10.77 39.25 -11.51
C ILE A 335 -11.67 40.38 -11.96
N GLY A 336 -11.45 41.57 -11.43
CA GLY A 336 -12.15 42.77 -11.85
C GLY A 336 -12.06 42.88 -13.36
N ALA A 337 -13.20 42.78 -14.03
CA ALA A 337 -13.31 43.26 -15.38
C ALA A 337 -13.07 44.77 -15.34
N GLU A 338 -11.87 45.20 -15.66
CA GLU A 338 -11.64 46.58 -16.04
C GLU A 338 -12.42 46.86 -17.34
N PHE A 339 -13.35 47.76 -17.25
CA PHE A 339 -14.06 48.34 -18.37
C PHE A 339 -13.15 49.29 -19.16
#